data_e08bc6b0450dceae9a387512ec365506
#
_entry.id   e08bc6b0450dceae9a387512ec365506
#
_cell.length_a   1.000
_cell.length_b   1.000
_cell.length_c   1.000
_cell.angle_alpha   90.00
_cell.angle_beta   90.00
_cell.angle_gamma   90.00
#
_symmetry.space_group_name_H-M   'P 1'
#
loop_
_entity.id
_entity.type
_entity.pdbx_description
1 polymer ?
#
loop_
_entity_poly.entity_id
_entity_poly.type
_entity_poly.pdbx_seq_one_letter_code
_entity_poly.pdbx_strand_id
1 'polypeptide(L)'
;MKSISVIDLKEKFDKKEKFDLLDVRESNEISCAKIDPHIHIPIGSIVAKCEELNKEKELIVMCHTGVRSAQVCQYLETLGFNVSNLEGGIHAWSLTVDSSVPQY
;
A
#
# COMPACT_ATOMS: atom_id res chain seq x y z
N MET A 1 -8.02 -2.05 13.09
CA MET A 1 -7.35 -1.80 11.80
C MET A 1 -7.65 -2.94 10.84
N LYS A 2 -8.05 -2.60 9.61
CA LYS A 2 -8.32 -3.61 8.58
C LYS A 2 -7.05 -4.03 7.87
N SER A 3 -7.02 -5.27 7.43
CA SER A 3 -5.92 -5.81 6.61
C SER A 3 -6.49 -6.56 5.42
N ILE A 4 -5.74 -6.61 4.33
CA ILE A 4 -6.05 -7.48 3.21
C ILE A 4 -4.81 -8.28 2.81
N SER A 5 -5.03 -9.43 2.20
CA SER A 5 -3.95 -10.26 1.68
C SER A 5 -3.53 -9.80 0.29
N VAL A 6 -2.36 -10.26 -0.16
CA VAL A 6 -1.92 -10.00 -1.54
C VAL A 6 -2.84 -10.67 -2.56
N ILE A 7 -3.45 -11.79 -2.20
CA ILE A 7 -4.43 -12.46 -3.08
C ILE A 7 -5.66 -11.55 -3.25
N ASP A 8 -6.15 -10.96 -2.16
CA ASP A 8 -7.29 -10.03 -2.22
C ASP A 8 -6.95 -8.80 -3.05
N LEU A 9 -5.74 -8.26 -2.93
CA LEU A 9 -5.30 -7.14 -3.74
C LEU A 9 -5.27 -7.51 -5.24
N LYS A 10 -4.75 -8.69 -5.56
CA LYS A 10 -4.74 -9.19 -6.94
C LYS A 10 -6.15 -9.25 -7.51
N GLU A 11 -7.09 -9.76 -6.72
CA GLU A 11 -8.48 -9.86 -7.10
C GLU A 11 -9.10 -8.49 -7.37
N LYS A 12 -8.78 -7.50 -6.53
CA LYS A 12 -9.25 -6.12 -6.73
C LYS A 12 -8.74 -5.54 -8.04
N PHE A 13 -7.48 -5.76 -8.38
CA PHE A 13 -6.93 -5.34 -9.67
C PHE A 13 -7.63 -6.05 -10.83
N ASP A 14 -7.82 -7.36 -10.72
CA ASP A 14 -8.44 -8.16 -11.79
C ASP A 14 -9.89 -7.73 -12.06
N LYS A 15 -10.63 -7.38 -11.01
CA LYS A 15 -12.01 -6.92 -11.10
C LYS A 15 -12.12 -5.44 -11.41
N LYS A 16 -10.99 -4.73 -11.52
CA LYS A 16 -10.93 -3.27 -11.78
C LYS A 16 -11.75 -2.49 -10.76
N GLU A 17 -11.68 -2.88 -9.48
CA GLU A 17 -12.34 -2.16 -8.40
C GLU A 17 -11.71 -0.80 -8.21
N LYS A 18 -12.50 0.15 -7.68
CA LYS A 18 -12.02 1.52 -7.45
C LYS A 18 -11.36 1.60 -6.08
N PHE A 19 -10.05 1.76 -6.08
CA PHE A 19 -9.25 1.96 -4.88
C PHE A 19 -7.94 2.66 -5.25
N ASP A 20 -7.26 3.21 -4.25
CA ASP A 20 -5.89 3.70 -4.42
C ASP A 20 -4.94 2.79 -3.63
N LEU A 21 -3.79 2.52 -4.22
CA LEU A 21 -2.70 1.79 -3.56
C LEU A 21 -1.64 2.82 -3.17
N LEU A 22 -1.40 2.95 -1.87
CA LEU A 22 -0.42 3.90 -1.32
C LEU A 22 0.83 3.15 -0.88
N ASP A 23 1.96 3.48 -1.51
CA ASP A 23 3.27 2.93 -1.18
C ASP A 23 4.00 3.93 -0.29
N VAL A 24 4.33 3.52 0.94
CA VAL A 24 4.96 4.40 1.94
C VAL A 24 6.45 4.11 2.12
N ARG A 25 7.03 3.34 1.19
CA ARG A 25 8.46 3.03 1.20
C ARG A 25 9.29 4.21 0.71
N GLU A 26 10.61 4.08 0.81
CA GLU A 26 11.53 5.09 0.28
C GLU A 26 11.72 4.95 -1.23
N SER A 27 12.18 6.03 -1.87
CA SER A 27 12.33 6.06 -3.33
C SER A 27 13.29 4.99 -3.85
N ASN A 28 14.36 4.70 -3.12
CA ASN A 28 15.31 3.66 -3.52
C ASN A 28 14.68 2.26 -3.51
N GLU A 29 13.71 2.02 -2.64
CA GLU A 29 12.98 0.75 -2.60
C GLU A 29 12.09 0.62 -3.84
N ILE A 30 11.39 1.69 -4.21
CA ILE A 30 10.53 1.70 -5.40
C ILE A 30 11.35 1.48 -6.67
N SER A 31 12.57 2.04 -6.72
CA SER A 31 13.47 1.80 -7.85
C SER A 31 13.87 0.33 -7.97
N CYS A 32 13.87 -0.40 -6.85
CA CYS A 32 14.21 -1.83 -6.84
C CYS A 32 13.02 -2.69 -7.26
N ALA A 33 11.84 -2.43 -6.70
CA ALA A 33 10.64 -3.23 -6.94
C ALA A 33 9.40 -2.39 -6.66
N LYS A 34 8.33 -2.55 -7.45
CA LYS A 34 7.10 -1.78 -7.26
C LYS A 34 5.89 -2.57 -7.74
N ILE A 35 4.72 -2.14 -7.29
CA ILE A 35 3.41 -2.59 -7.80
C ILE A 35 2.74 -1.38 -8.43
N ASP A 36 2.42 -1.43 -9.71
CA ASP A 36 1.74 -0.34 -10.40
C ASP A 36 0.27 -0.71 -10.69
N PRO A 37 -0.64 0.28 -10.68
CA PRO A 37 -0.43 1.69 -10.34
C PRO A 37 -0.37 1.91 -8.83
N HIS A 38 0.40 2.90 -8.40
CA HIS A 38 0.49 3.27 -6.99
C HIS A 38 0.66 4.78 -6.83
N ILE A 39 0.33 5.27 -5.63
CA ILE A 39 0.66 6.61 -5.17
C ILE A 39 1.85 6.46 -4.24
N HIS A 40 2.87 7.29 -4.40
CA HIS A 40 4.05 7.22 -3.53
C HIS A 40 4.10 8.41 -2.58
N ILE A 41 4.00 8.13 -1.29
CA ILE A 41 4.27 9.10 -0.23
C ILE A 41 5.11 8.38 0.82
N PRO A 42 6.42 8.67 0.92
CA PRO A 42 7.25 8.03 1.95
C PRO A 42 6.71 8.25 3.35
N ILE A 43 6.90 7.30 4.23
CA ILE A 43 6.32 7.35 5.58
C ILE A 43 6.64 8.67 6.30
N GLY A 44 7.84 9.20 6.14
CA GLY A 44 8.23 10.47 6.76
C GLY A 44 7.48 11.69 6.23
N SER A 45 6.78 11.58 5.10
CA SER A 45 6.03 12.67 4.49
C SER A 45 4.52 12.55 4.65
N ILE A 46 4.04 11.50 5.30
CA ILE A 46 2.60 11.21 5.39
C ILE A 46 1.84 12.34 6.10
N VAL A 47 2.35 12.82 7.23
CA VAL A 47 1.67 13.88 7.99
C VAL A 47 1.49 15.14 7.15
N ALA A 48 2.53 15.52 6.38
CA ALA A 48 2.49 16.72 5.55
C ALA A 48 1.65 16.56 4.29
N LYS A 49 1.54 15.34 3.74
CA LYS A 49 0.96 15.13 2.41
C LYS A 49 -0.33 14.32 2.37
N CYS A 50 -0.80 13.79 3.50
CA CYS A 50 -1.99 12.95 3.51
C CYS A 50 -3.25 13.67 3.01
N GLU A 51 -3.30 14.99 3.07
CA GLU A 51 -4.43 15.77 2.55
C GLU A 51 -4.55 15.69 1.02
N GLU A 52 -3.48 15.27 0.32
CA GLU A 52 -3.51 15.04 -1.12
C GLU A 52 -4.25 13.74 -1.48
N LEU A 53 -4.52 12.87 -0.51
CA LEU A 53 -5.19 11.60 -0.72
C LEU A 53 -6.71 11.79 -0.78
N ASN A 54 -7.37 10.95 -1.58
CA ASN A 54 -8.82 11.00 -1.74
C ASN A 54 -9.51 10.14 -0.69
N LYS A 55 -10.18 10.78 0.28
CA LYS A 55 -10.92 10.09 1.34
C LYS A 55 -12.16 9.35 0.85
N GLU A 56 -12.64 9.67 -0.35
CA GLU A 56 -13.83 9.04 -0.92
C GLU A 56 -13.54 7.66 -1.51
N LYS A 57 -12.27 7.33 -1.69
CA LYS A 57 -11.84 6.03 -2.20
C LYS A 57 -11.32 5.14 -1.09
N GLU A 58 -11.52 3.83 -1.25
CA GLU A 58 -10.82 2.84 -0.44
C GLU A 58 -9.32 3.00 -0.65
N LEU A 59 -8.54 2.97 0.41
CA LEU A 59 -7.10 3.13 0.38
C LEU A 59 -6.42 1.89 0.94
N ILE A 60 -5.53 1.31 0.14
CA ILE A 60 -4.73 0.16 0.57
C ILE A 60 -3.30 0.64 0.71
N VAL A 61 -2.70 0.46 1.88
CA VAL A 61 -1.37 0.96 2.21
C VAL A 61 -0.39 -0.21 2.24
N MET A 62 0.75 -0.04 1.58
CA MET A 62 1.76 -1.08 1.50
C MET A 62 3.15 -0.56 1.83
N CYS A 63 3.99 -1.46 2.31
CA CYS A 63 5.43 -1.24 2.45
C CYS A 63 6.17 -2.53 2.10
N HIS A 64 7.36 -2.76 2.63
CA HIS A 64 8.12 -3.97 2.32
C HIS A 64 7.43 -5.23 2.87
N THR A 65 7.14 -5.25 4.18
CA THR A 65 6.58 -6.43 4.86
C THR A 65 5.28 -6.17 5.63
N GLY A 66 4.81 -4.94 5.67
CA GLY A 66 3.55 -4.58 6.32
C GLY A 66 3.69 -3.83 7.64
N VAL A 67 4.90 -3.59 8.15
CA VAL A 67 5.13 -2.92 9.43
C VAL A 67 4.95 -1.41 9.34
N ARG A 68 5.65 -0.75 8.43
CA ARG A 68 5.54 0.71 8.23
C ARG A 68 4.13 1.09 7.78
N SER A 69 3.56 0.30 6.89
CA SER A 69 2.22 0.56 6.38
C SER A 69 1.15 0.41 7.47
N ALA A 70 1.33 -0.50 8.43
CA ALA A 70 0.42 -0.63 9.56
C ALA A 70 0.40 0.65 10.40
N GLN A 71 1.57 1.27 10.63
CA GLN A 71 1.67 2.53 11.36
C GLN A 71 0.93 3.65 10.63
N VAL A 72 1.10 3.71 9.30
CA VAL A 72 0.40 4.70 8.46
C VAL A 72 -1.11 4.49 8.51
N CYS A 73 -1.57 3.24 8.45
CA CYS A 73 -3.00 2.93 8.56
C CYS A 73 -3.59 3.43 9.87
N GLN A 74 -2.90 3.20 10.99
CA GLN A 74 -3.38 3.67 12.29
C GLN A 74 -3.57 5.18 12.30
N TYR A 75 -2.61 5.91 11.73
CA TYR A 75 -2.70 7.37 11.65
C TYR A 75 -3.84 7.82 10.74
N LEU A 76 -3.94 7.26 9.53
CA LEU A 76 -4.95 7.68 8.56
C LEU A 76 -6.37 7.34 9.02
N GLU A 77 -6.55 6.26 9.78
CA GLU A 77 -7.86 5.95 10.37
C GLU A 77 -8.33 7.08 11.28
N THR A 78 -7.44 7.69 12.06
CA THR A 78 -7.82 8.80 12.95
C THR A 78 -8.30 10.02 12.17
N LEU A 79 -7.92 10.12 10.89
CA LEU A 79 -8.32 11.22 10.00
C LEU A 79 -9.56 10.89 9.16
N GLY A 80 -10.16 9.71 9.37
CA GLY A 80 -11.39 9.33 8.68
C GLY A 80 -11.20 8.62 7.35
N PHE A 81 -9.99 8.16 7.03
CA PHE A 81 -9.75 7.38 5.81
C PHE A 81 -10.27 5.95 5.96
N ASN A 82 -10.80 5.39 4.88
CA ASN A 82 -11.13 3.98 4.78
C ASN A 82 -9.89 3.23 4.31
N VAL A 83 -9.07 2.76 5.24
CA VAL A 83 -7.77 2.16 4.93
C VAL A 83 -7.68 0.70 5.33
N SER A 84 -6.88 -0.04 4.58
CA SER A 84 -6.49 -1.41 4.90
C SER A 84 -4.99 -1.56 4.70
N ASN A 85 -4.35 -2.33 5.57
CA ASN A 85 -2.94 -2.66 5.44
C ASN A 85 -2.77 -3.89 4.55
N LEU A 86 -1.84 -3.83 3.61
CA LEU A 86 -1.48 -4.99 2.78
C LEU A 86 -0.59 -5.91 3.60
N GLU A 87 -1.13 -7.02 4.08
CA GLU A 87 -0.38 -8.00 4.87
C GLU A 87 0.76 -8.59 4.06
N GLY A 88 1.94 -8.61 4.66
CA GLY A 88 3.15 -9.12 4.02
C GLY A 88 3.75 -8.19 2.98
N GLY A 89 3.08 -7.11 2.63
CA GLY A 89 3.60 -6.07 1.74
C GLY A 89 4.03 -6.58 0.38
N ILE A 90 4.95 -5.84 -0.26
CA ILE A 90 5.46 -6.22 -1.59
C ILE A 90 6.24 -7.54 -1.54
N HIS A 91 6.81 -7.89 -0.38
CA HIS A 91 7.50 -9.15 -0.22
C HIS A 91 6.56 -10.33 -0.47
N ALA A 92 5.40 -10.33 0.18
CA ALA A 92 4.39 -11.38 -0.03
C ALA A 92 3.83 -11.35 -1.46
N TRP A 93 3.66 -10.15 -2.03
CA TRP A 93 3.23 -10.01 -3.42
C TRP A 93 4.18 -10.71 -4.37
N SER A 94 5.49 -10.47 -4.21
CA SER A 94 6.52 -11.08 -5.04
C SER A 94 6.53 -12.61 -4.91
N LEU A 95 6.36 -13.12 -3.69
CA LEU A 95 6.39 -14.56 -3.44
C LEU A 95 5.14 -15.28 -3.95
N THR A 96 3.99 -14.64 -3.89
CA THR A 96 2.69 -15.32 -4.03
C THR A 96 1.99 -14.96 -5.34
N VAL A 97 2.08 -13.70 -5.79
CA VAL A 97 1.26 -13.19 -6.88
C VAL A 97 2.06 -12.97 -8.15
N ASP A 98 3.21 -12.30 -8.06
CA ASP A 98 3.96 -11.89 -9.24
C ASP A 98 5.46 -12.03 -9.00
N SER A 99 6.01 -13.15 -9.47
CA SER A 99 7.43 -13.47 -9.29
C SER A 99 8.35 -12.58 -10.13
N SER A 100 7.81 -11.81 -11.07
CA SER A 100 8.60 -10.84 -11.85
C SER A 100 8.95 -9.60 -11.01
N VAL A 101 8.24 -9.36 -9.89
CA VAL A 101 8.59 -8.29 -8.95
C VAL A 101 9.78 -8.76 -8.11
N PRO A 102 10.92 -8.06 -8.16
CA PRO A 102 12.11 -8.51 -7.42
C PRO A 102 11.89 -8.53 -5.90
N GLN A 103 12.54 -9.48 -5.25
CA GLN A 103 12.65 -9.51 -3.79
C GLN A 103 13.88 -8.71 -3.38
N TYR A 104 13.79 -8.07 -2.21
CA TYR A 104 14.96 -7.32 -1.71
C TYR A 104 15.03 -7.33 -0.19
#